data_565c5432976b3a373ef59d4a25ce8aff
#
_entry.id   565c5432976b3a373ef59d4a25ce8aff
#
_cell.length_a   1.000
_cell.length_b   1.000
_cell.length_c   1.000
_cell.angle_alpha   90.00
_cell.angle_beta   90.00
_cell.angle_gamma   90.00
#
_symmetry.space_group_name_H-M   'P 1'
#
loop_
_entity.id
_entity.type
_entity.pdbx_description
1 polymer ?
#
loop_
_entity_poly.entity_id
_entity_poly.type
_entity_poly.pdbx_seq_one_letter_code
_entity_poly.pdbx_strand_id
1 'polypeptide(L)'
;TVTTKMASGHSITTVEGLSDWEKKVYDYAFGKAGAVQCGFCIPGMVICAKGLLDKVAEPTEEEIRHAIRNNICRCTGYVKIVEAIRLAGEIFRRGELPEEKAEWKIGARVKRPDVTEKVLGSGIYPDDLYVDGMLHAVALRSKHPRAKVLSIDKTQAEKAEGVIRIFTAEDIPGKKTVGHLVKDWEAMIAVGETTRFLGDPIALIVAETRQEAEKARDL
;
A
#
# COMPACT_ATOMS: atom_id res chain seq x y z
N THR A 1 -6.32 0.89 13.06
CA THR A 1 -5.27 1.74 13.69
C THR A 1 -5.52 1.76 15.19
N VAL A 2 -4.49 1.51 15.98
CA VAL A 2 -4.53 1.50 17.45
C VAL A 2 -3.50 2.53 17.94
N THR A 3 -3.88 3.36 18.90
CA THR A 3 -2.94 4.33 19.50
C THR A 3 -2.02 3.63 20.51
N THR A 4 -0.84 4.17 20.75
CA THR A 4 0.11 3.66 21.75
C THR A 4 -0.54 3.56 23.15
N LYS A 5 -1.40 4.53 23.49
CA LYS A 5 -2.15 4.51 24.76
C LYS A 5 -3.10 3.32 24.87
N MET A 6 -3.78 2.95 23.76
CA MET A 6 -4.68 1.79 23.74
C MET A 6 -3.91 0.47 23.75
N ALA A 7 -2.70 0.44 23.22
CA ALA A 7 -1.84 -0.75 23.20
C ALA A 7 -1.11 -0.98 24.53
N SER A 8 -0.99 0.04 25.37
CA SER A 8 -0.30 -0.04 26.65
C SER A 8 -0.93 -1.07 27.57
N GLY A 9 -0.12 -1.98 28.13
CA GLY A 9 -0.57 -3.04 29.02
C GLY A 9 -1.22 -4.24 28.30
N HIS A 10 -1.25 -4.26 26.96
CA HIS A 10 -1.77 -5.37 26.16
C HIS A 10 -0.67 -6.13 25.45
N SER A 11 -0.90 -7.42 25.18
CA SER A 11 -0.08 -8.20 24.28
C SER A 11 -0.47 -7.89 22.82
N ILE A 12 0.51 -7.68 21.96
CA ILE A 12 0.30 -7.33 20.56
C ILE A 12 0.82 -8.49 19.69
N THR A 13 -0.01 -8.97 18.78
CA THR A 13 0.37 -9.95 17.77
C THR A 13 0.26 -9.33 16.39
N THR A 14 1.32 -9.40 15.61
CA THR A 14 1.38 -9.02 14.19
C THR A 14 1.34 -10.28 13.31
N VAL A 15 1.31 -10.12 11.98
CA VAL A 15 1.26 -11.26 11.06
C VAL A 15 2.51 -12.13 11.16
N GLU A 16 3.66 -11.55 11.47
CA GLU A 16 4.92 -12.27 11.69
C GLU A 16 4.86 -13.16 12.93
N GLY A 17 4.11 -12.72 13.96
CA GLY A 17 3.95 -13.45 15.22
C GLY A 17 2.96 -14.60 15.19
N LEU A 18 2.34 -14.90 14.06
CA LEU A 18 1.50 -16.08 13.88
C LEU A 18 2.35 -17.35 14.01
N SER A 19 1.77 -18.40 14.61
CA SER A 19 2.39 -19.74 14.63
C SER A 19 2.53 -20.30 13.21
N ASP A 20 3.43 -21.28 13.01
CA ASP A 20 3.62 -21.92 11.71
C ASP A 20 2.35 -22.60 11.20
N TRP A 21 1.52 -23.11 12.10
CA TRP A 21 0.22 -23.68 11.74
C TRP A 21 -0.75 -22.60 11.25
N GLU A 22 -0.89 -21.50 11.96
CA GLU A 22 -1.75 -20.37 11.56
C GLU A 22 -1.30 -19.81 10.21
N LYS A 23 0.00 -19.62 9.99
CA LYS A 23 0.57 -19.19 8.71
C LYS A 23 0.15 -20.11 7.56
N LYS A 24 0.27 -21.42 7.76
CA LYS A 24 -0.14 -22.42 6.76
C LYS A 24 -1.64 -22.36 6.47
N VAL A 25 -2.47 -22.23 7.51
CA VAL A 25 -3.92 -22.19 7.35
C VAL A 25 -4.36 -20.92 6.59
N TYR A 26 -3.87 -19.75 6.97
CA TYR A 26 -4.21 -18.50 6.30
C TYR A 26 -3.68 -18.45 4.88
N ASP A 27 -2.44 -18.87 4.64
CA ASP A 27 -1.87 -18.97 3.29
C ASP A 27 -2.73 -19.88 2.38
N TYR A 28 -3.09 -21.05 2.87
CA TYR A 28 -3.96 -21.98 2.14
C TYR A 28 -5.34 -21.35 1.88
N ALA A 29 -6.01 -20.86 2.90
CA ALA A 29 -7.38 -20.39 2.81
C ALA A 29 -7.53 -19.18 1.88
N PHE A 30 -6.65 -18.19 2.02
CA PHE A 30 -6.66 -16.99 1.18
C PHE A 30 -6.23 -17.29 -0.26
N GLY A 31 -5.28 -18.18 -0.45
CA GLY A 31 -4.87 -18.66 -1.77
C GLY A 31 -5.98 -19.44 -2.47
N LYS A 32 -6.60 -20.38 -1.78
CA LYS A 32 -7.68 -21.25 -2.33
C LYS A 32 -8.94 -20.48 -2.69
N ALA A 33 -9.35 -19.55 -1.85
CA ALA A 33 -10.49 -18.67 -2.12
C ALA A 33 -10.20 -17.65 -3.24
N GLY A 34 -8.93 -17.42 -3.60
CA GLY A 34 -8.53 -16.36 -4.52
C GLY A 34 -8.77 -14.96 -3.93
N ALA A 35 -8.56 -14.81 -2.61
CA ALA A 35 -8.84 -13.60 -1.86
C ALA A 35 -7.74 -12.53 -1.99
N VAL A 36 -6.66 -12.82 -2.69
CA VAL A 36 -5.49 -11.95 -2.81
C VAL A 36 -5.41 -11.34 -4.21
N GLN A 37 -5.41 -10.00 -4.30
CA GLN A 37 -5.09 -9.28 -5.53
C GLN A 37 -3.79 -8.49 -5.34
N CYS A 38 -3.81 -7.19 -5.04
CA CYS A 38 -2.55 -6.48 -4.78
C CYS A 38 -1.86 -6.97 -3.49
N GLY A 39 -2.61 -7.48 -2.52
CA GLY A 39 -2.08 -8.06 -1.28
C GLY A 39 -1.87 -7.09 -0.13
N PHE A 40 -1.87 -5.78 -0.39
CA PHE A 40 -1.54 -4.75 0.60
C PHE A 40 -2.38 -4.81 1.88
N CYS A 41 -3.69 -5.07 1.77
CA CYS A 41 -4.60 -5.15 2.92
C CYS A 41 -4.63 -6.54 3.60
N ILE A 42 -4.10 -7.56 2.96
CA ILE A 42 -4.31 -8.96 3.38
C ILE A 42 -3.69 -9.29 4.74
N PRO A 43 -2.46 -8.87 5.10
CA PRO A 43 -1.93 -9.11 6.45
C PRO A 43 -2.86 -8.55 7.55
N GLY A 44 -3.43 -7.36 7.33
CA GLY A 44 -4.43 -6.78 8.25
C GLY A 44 -5.72 -7.60 8.32
N MET A 45 -6.20 -8.13 7.18
CA MET A 45 -7.38 -9.01 7.15
C MET A 45 -7.13 -10.33 7.90
N VAL A 46 -5.92 -10.90 7.76
CA VAL A 46 -5.49 -12.12 8.48
C VAL A 46 -5.50 -11.89 9.99
N ILE A 47 -4.94 -10.78 10.46
CA ILE A 47 -4.94 -10.47 11.90
C ILE A 47 -6.35 -10.23 12.44
N CYS A 48 -7.23 -9.58 11.67
CA CYS A 48 -8.64 -9.46 12.06
C CYS A 48 -9.36 -10.82 12.09
N ALA A 49 -9.06 -11.68 11.10
CA ALA A 49 -9.58 -13.05 11.08
C ALA A 49 -9.12 -13.85 12.30
N LYS A 50 -7.82 -13.77 12.65
CA LYS A 50 -7.29 -14.39 13.88
C LYS A 50 -8.04 -13.90 15.11
N GLY A 51 -8.17 -12.58 15.29
CA GLY A 51 -8.85 -12.02 16.45
C GLY A 51 -10.33 -12.42 16.56
N LEU A 52 -10.98 -12.74 15.45
CA LEU A 52 -12.33 -13.31 15.39
C LEU A 52 -12.31 -14.80 15.73
N LEU A 53 -11.49 -15.60 15.01
CA LEU A 53 -11.47 -17.06 15.12
C LEU A 53 -10.93 -17.56 16.46
N ASP A 54 -10.11 -16.79 17.16
CA ASP A 54 -9.70 -17.07 18.54
C ASP A 54 -10.89 -17.04 19.51
N LYS A 55 -11.99 -16.36 19.18
CA LYS A 55 -13.15 -16.18 20.05
C LYS A 55 -14.36 -16.97 19.56
N VAL A 56 -14.53 -17.08 18.25
CA VAL A 56 -15.69 -17.69 17.61
C VAL A 56 -15.19 -18.72 16.59
N ALA A 57 -15.33 -19.98 16.96
CA ALA A 57 -14.81 -21.08 16.11
C ALA A 57 -15.60 -21.22 14.78
N GLU A 58 -16.84 -20.78 14.75
CA GLU A 58 -17.72 -20.88 13.57
C GLU A 58 -18.49 -19.55 13.37
N PRO A 59 -17.79 -18.51 12.88
CA PRO A 59 -18.42 -17.21 12.73
C PRO A 59 -19.42 -17.21 11.56
N THR A 60 -20.50 -16.49 11.76
CA THR A 60 -21.44 -16.14 10.69
C THR A 60 -20.80 -15.16 9.70
N GLU A 61 -21.39 -15.02 8.52
CA GLU A 61 -20.92 -14.05 7.53
C GLU A 61 -20.95 -12.61 8.09
N GLU A 62 -21.99 -12.28 8.88
CA GLU A 62 -22.13 -10.97 9.50
C GLU A 62 -20.99 -10.68 10.50
N GLU A 63 -20.65 -11.64 11.34
CA GLU A 63 -19.52 -11.52 12.27
C GLU A 63 -18.19 -11.36 11.56
N ILE A 64 -17.97 -12.11 10.47
CA ILE A 64 -16.77 -11.95 9.63
C ILE A 64 -16.72 -10.54 9.04
N ARG A 65 -17.79 -10.06 8.43
CA ARG A 65 -17.88 -8.71 7.85
C ARG A 65 -17.67 -7.63 8.92
N HIS A 66 -18.23 -7.84 10.10
CA HIS A 66 -18.04 -6.94 11.23
C HIS A 66 -16.57 -6.90 11.69
N ALA A 67 -15.89 -8.04 11.78
CA ALA A 67 -14.48 -8.13 12.19
C ALA A 67 -13.56 -7.35 11.25
N ILE A 68 -13.79 -7.42 9.94
CA ILE A 68 -12.95 -6.78 8.93
C ILE A 68 -13.41 -5.37 8.53
N ARG A 69 -14.47 -4.81 9.13
CA ARG A 69 -15.11 -3.54 8.71
C ARG A 69 -14.17 -2.33 8.64
N ASN A 70 -13.10 -2.33 9.45
CA ASN A 70 -12.12 -1.25 9.49
C ASN A 70 -10.93 -1.47 8.52
N ASN A 71 -10.90 -2.58 7.81
CA ASN A 71 -9.85 -2.90 6.84
C ASN A 71 -10.36 -2.62 5.43
N ILE A 72 -9.79 -1.59 4.79
CA ILE A 72 -10.19 -1.17 3.46
C ILE A 72 -9.47 -2.04 2.41
N CYS A 73 -10.24 -2.67 1.52
CA CYS A 73 -9.74 -3.32 0.32
C CYS A 73 -10.32 -2.64 -0.92
N ARG A 74 -9.45 -2.15 -1.82
CA ARG A 74 -9.86 -1.52 -3.08
C ARG A 74 -10.02 -2.51 -4.24
N CYS A 75 -9.51 -3.74 -4.08
CA CYS A 75 -9.36 -4.68 -5.19
C CYS A 75 -10.43 -5.77 -5.26
N THR A 76 -10.80 -6.40 -4.11
CA THR A 76 -11.47 -7.71 -4.09
C THR A 76 -13.00 -7.66 -4.01
N GLY A 77 -13.57 -6.55 -3.56
CA GLY A 77 -15.01 -6.46 -3.23
C GLY A 77 -15.42 -7.32 -2.02
N TYR A 78 -14.45 -7.81 -1.23
CA TYR A 78 -14.59 -8.54 0.04
C TYR A 78 -15.15 -9.96 -0.01
N VAL A 79 -15.94 -10.36 -1.01
CA VAL A 79 -16.59 -11.68 -1.07
C VAL A 79 -15.59 -12.81 -0.87
N LYS A 80 -14.47 -12.78 -1.61
CA LYS A 80 -13.42 -13.79 -1.52
C LYS A 80 -12.66 -13.77 -0.18
N ILE A 81 -12.56 -12.62 0.46
CA ILE A 81 -11.97 -12.49 1.79
C ILE A 81 -12.87 -13.15 2.83
N VAL A 82 -14.18 -12.95 2.76
CA VAL A 82 -15.15 -13.60 3.64
C VAL A 82 -15.10 -15.12 3.47
N GLU A 83 -15.07 -15.61 2.23
CA GLU A 83 -14.91 -17.03 1.91
C GLU A 83 -13.61 -17.61 2.50
N ALA A 84 -12.50 -16.86 2.38
CA ALA A 84 -11.20 -17.25 2.92
C ALA A 84 -11.22 -17.38 4.46
N ILE A 85 -11.82 -16.42 5.15
CA ILE A 85 -11.91 -16.44 6.62
C ILE A 85 -12.76 -17.60 7.09
N ARG A 86 -13.89 -17.86 6.43
CA ARG A 86 -14.74 -19.04 6.72
C ARG A 86 -13.98 -20.34 6.51
N LEU A 87 -13.26 -20.47 5.39
CA LEU A 87 -12.44 -21.65 5.09
C LEU A 87 -11.33 -21.84 6.14
N ALA A 88 -10.68 -20.77 6.57
CA ALA A 88 -9.68 -20.83 7.65
C ALA A 88 -10.29 -21.36 8.95
N GLY A 89 -11.48 -20.88 9.35
CA GLY A 89 -12.21 -21.39 10.51
C GLY A 89 -12.55 -22.88 10.39
N GLU A 90 -12.97 -23.35 9.22
CA GLU A 90 -13.21 -24.78 8.97
C GLU A 90 -11.94 -25.63 9.15
N ILE A 91 -10.79 -25.13 8.62
CA ILE A 91 -9.51 -25.83 8.72
C ILE A 91 -9.03 -25.87 10.18
N PHE A 92 -9.14 -24.76 10.92
CA PHE A 92 -8.78 -24.75 12.36
C PHE A 92 -9.60 -25.75 13.16
N ARG A 93 -10.89 -25.91 12.88
CA ARG A 93 -11.74 -26.92 13.55
C ARG A 93 -11.35 -28.36 13.20
N ARG A 94 -10.96 -28.60 11.94
CA ARG A 94 -10.51 -29.94 11.50
C ARG A 94 -9.14 -30.32 12.01
N GLY A 95 -8.28 -29.32 12.24
CA GLY A 95 -6.90 -29.52 12.69
C GLY A 95 -5.94 -29.97 11.59
N GLU A 96 -6.37 -30.03 10.33
CA GLU A 96 -5.59 -30.47 9.19
C GLU A 96 -5.92 -29.69 7.92
N LEU A 97 -4.94 -29.52 7.05
CA LEU A 97 -5.15 -28.94 5.72
C LEU A 97 -5.80 -29.98 4.78
N PRO A 98 -6.72 -29.56 3.90
CA PRO A 98 -7.23 -30.45 2.86
C PRO A 98 -6.11 -30.92 1.92
N GLU A 99 -6.14 -32.21 1.51
CA GLU A 99 -5.23 -32.71 0.48
C GLU A 99 -5.45 -31.96 -0.84
N GLU A 100 -4.40 -31.38 -1.40
CA GLU A 100 -4.44 -30.81 -2.74
C GLU A 100 -3.98 -31.83 -3.77
N LYS A 101 -4.91 -32.26 -4.63
CA LYS A 101 -4.53 -32.96 -5.87
C LYS A 101 -4.23 -31.90 -6.93
N ALA A 102 -2.95 -31.75 -7.25
CA ALA A 102 -2.50 -30.86 -8.33
C ALA A 102 -2.89 -31.47 -9.67
N GLU A 103 -4.02 -31.04 -10.23
CA GLU A 103 -4.38 -31.36 -11.62
C GLU A 103 -4.00 -30.16 -12.50
N TRP A 104 -2.99 -30.34 -13.33
CA TRP A 104 -2.59 -29.37 -14.35
C TRP A 104 -3.43 -29.56 -15.62
N LYS A 105 -4.60 -28.93 -15.66
CA LYS A 105 -5.50 -28.94 -16.83
C LYS A 105 -6.15 -27.58 -17.03
N ILE A 106 -6.68 -27.34 -18.23
CA ILE A 106 -7.48 -26.15 -18.53
C ILE A 106 -8.66 -26.09 -17.55
N GLY A 107 -8.84 -24.95 -16.88
CA GLY A 107 -9.86 -24.74 -15.85
C GLY A 107 -9.44 -25.14 -14.42
N ALA A 108 -8.23 -25.67 -14.21
CA ALA A 108 -7.71 -25.93 -12.87
C ALA A 108 -7.51 -24.62 -12.10
N ARG A 109 -7.89 -24.61 -10.83
CA ARG A 109 -7.62 -23.48 -9.91
C ARG A 109 -6.20 -23.62 -9.36
N VAL A 110 -5.26 -22.97 -10.03
CA VAL A 110 -3.86 -22.92 -9.59
C VAL A 110 -3.69 -21.76 -8.62
N LYS A 111 -2.98 -22.02 -7.51
CA LYS A 111 -2.58 -20.97 -6.57
C LYS A 111 -1.64 -19.99 -7.27
N ARG A 112 -1.90 -18.72 -7.11
CA ARG A 112 -1.01 -17.64 -7.58
C ARG A 112 0.35 -17.72 -6.90
N PRO A 113 1.49 -17.59 -7.62
CA PRO A 113 2.82 -17.83 -7.05
C PRO A 113 3.17 -16.89 -5.90
N ASP A 114 2.70 -15.64 -5.93
CA ASP A 114 3.02 -14.60 -4.94
C ASP A 114 2.01 -14.47 -3.79
N VAL A 115 1.11 -15.45 -3.62
CA VAL A 115 0.08 -15.42 -2.57
C VAL A 115 0.69 -15.47 -1.18
N THR A 116 1.60 -16.40 -0.95
CA THR A 116 2.19 -16.65 0.38
C THR A 116 2.83 -15.39 0.95
N GLU A 117 3.66 -14.73 0.15
CA GLU A 117 4.33 -13.49 0.56
C GLU A 117 3.34 -12.38 0.87
N LYS A 118 2.26 -12.26 0.08
CA LYS A 118 1.22 -11.26 0.27
C LYS A 118 0.32 -11.53 1.47
N VAL A 119 0.05 -12.79 1.77
CA VAL A 119 -0.74 -13.19 2.94
C VAL A 119 0.05 -12.97 4.23
N LEU A 120 1.33 -13.30 4.21
CA LEU A 120 2.20 -13.23 5.39
C LEU A 120 2.93 -11.89 5.54
N GLY A 121 2.71 -10.93 4.64
CA GLY A 121 3.25 -9.58 4.76
C GLY A 121 4.71 -9.41 4.33
N SER A 122 5.31 -10.41 3.69
CA SER A 122 6.68 -10.35 3.17
C SER A 122 6.77 -9.98 1.69
N GLY A 123 5.62 -9.70 1.04
CA GLY A 123 5.57 -9.29 -0.36
C GLY A 123 6.24 -7.93 -0.59
N ILE A 124 7.13 -7.87 -1.57
CA ILE A 124 7.87 -6.66 -1.93
C ILE A 124 7.05 -5.85 -2.94
N TYR A 125 6.91 -4.55 -2.69
CA TYR A 125 6.28 -3.58 -3.57
C TYR A 125 7.34 -2.59 -4.11
N PRO A 126 7.04 -1.82 -5.17
CA PRO A 126 8.00 -0.84 -5.71
C PRO A 126 8.58 0.12 -4.67
N ASP A 127 7.78 0.55 -3.70
CA ASP A 127 8.23 1.46 -2.62
C ASP A 127 9.16 0.79 -1.60
N ASP A 128 9.28 -0.54 -1.62
CA ASP A 128 10.18 -1.30 -0.74
C ASP A 128 11.56 -1.54 -1.40
N LEU A 129 11.73 -1.10 -2.65
CA LEU A 129 12.98 -1.28 -3.37
C LEU A 129 13.96 -0.15 -3.06
N TYR A 130 15.06 -0.52 -2.46
CA TYR A 130 16.18 0.37 -2.16
C TYR A 130 17.43 -0.08 -2.91
N VAL A 131 18.10 0.89 -3.54
CA VAL A 131 19.36 0.69 -4.23
C VAL A 131 20.43 1.55 -3.57
N ASP A 132 21.64 1.02 -3.40
CA ASP A 132 22.74 1.76 -2.80
C ASP A 132 23.01 3.07 -3.59
N GLY A 133 23.07 4.18 -2.86
CA GLY A 133 23.21 5.50 -3.45
C GLY A 133 21.94 6.08 -4.08
N MET A 134 20.78 5.48 -3.85
CA MET A 134 19.48 6.00 -4.30
C MET A 134 19.21 7.38 -3.70
N LEU A 135 18.79 8.33 -4.53
CA LEU A 135 18.30 9.63 -4.09
C LEU A 135 16.80 9.61 -3.91
N HIS A 136 16.31 10.49 -3.05
CA HIS A 136 14.90 10.66 -2.75
C HIS A 136 14.36 11.94 -3.35
N ALA A 137 13.17 11.88 -3.94
CA ALA A 137 12.53 13.03 -4.55
C ALA A 137 11.15 13.28 -3.95
N VAL A 138 10.87 14.55 -3.60
CA VAL A 138 9.59 15.00 -3.05
C VAL A 138 9.06 16.17 -3.87
N ALA A 139 7.78 16.09 -4.27
CA ALA A 139 7.15 17.17 -5.02
C ALA A 139 6.63 18.29 -4.11
N LEU A 140 6.97 19.53 -4.42
CA LEU A 140 6.26 20.72 -3.95
C LEU A 140 4.96 20.83 -4.73
N ARG A 141 3.83 20.78 -4.03
CA ARG A 141 2.50 20.80 -4.63
C ARG A 141 1.73 22.03 -4.22
N SER A 142 0.92 22.54 -5.13
CA SER A 142 0.04 23.68 -4.88
C SER A 142 -0.96 23.39 -3.75
N LYS A 143 -1.09 24.36 -2.84
CA LYS A 143 -2.12 24.39 -1.78
C LYS A 143 -3.42 25.08 -2.27
N HIS A 144 -3.46 25.54 -3.52
CA HIS A 144 -4.58 26.25 -4.09
C HIS A 144 -5.08 25.56 -5.36
N PRO A 145 -6.39 25.36 -5.51
CA PRO A 145 -6.96 24.68 -6.69
C PRO A 145 -6.86 25.52 -7.98
N ARG A 146 -6.74 26.84 -7.84
CA ARG A 146 -6.56 27.77 -8.96
C ARG A 146 -5.81 29.01 -8.49
N ALA A 147 -4.51 29.04 -8.79
CA ALA A 147 -3.65 30.17 -8.44
C ALA A 147 -2.55 30.33 -9.49
N LYS A 148 -2.17 31.57 -9.77
CA LYS A 148 -1.06 31.89 -10.66
C LYS A 148 0.24 31.75 -9.87
N VAL A 149 1.21 30.99 -10.38
CA VAL A 149 2.57 30.90 -9.83
C VAL A 149 3.31 32.17 -10.22
N LEU A 150 3.58 33.06 -9.26
CA LEU A 150 4.24 34.33 -9.52
C LEU A 150 5.76 34.20 -9.52
N SER A 151 6.30 33.41 -8.59
CA SER A 151 7.73 33.14 -8.46
C SER A 151 7.97 31.84 -7.68
N ILE A 152 9.15 31.25 -7.85
CA ILE A 152 9.64 30.12 -7.06
C ILE A 152 10.99 30.52 -6.52
N ASP A 153 11.09 30.77 -5.20
CA ASP A 153 12.36 31.04 -4.54
C ASP A 153 12.94 29.72 -3.99
N LYS A 154 14.09 29.33 -4.52
CA LYS A 154 14.79 28.11 -4.15
C LYS A 154 16.01 28.36 -3.25
N THR A 155 16.30 29.62 -2.96
CA THR A 155 17.60 30.04 -2.40
C THR A 155 17.94 29.37 -1.07
N GLN A 156 16.97 29.20 -0.19
CA GLN A 156 17.18 28.52 1.10
C GLN A 156 17.16 26.99 0.94
N ALA A 157 16.24 26.46 0.16
CA ALA A 157 16.11 25.05 -0.07
C ALA A 157 17.33 24.42 -0.79
N GLU A 158 17.93 25.15 -1.75
CA GLU A 158 19.17 24.70 -2.44
C GLU A 158 20.40 24.63 -1.52
N LYS A 159 20.37 25.35 -0.40
CA LYS A 159 21.46 25.35 0.61
C LYS A 159 21.21 24.38 1.76
N ALA A 160 20.04 23.77 1.82
CA ALA A 160 19.70 22.84 2.89
C ALA A 160 20.54 21.58 2.80
N GLU A 161 20.86 21.02 3.97
CA GLU A 161 21.66 19.81 4.10
C GLU A 161 21.06 18.65 3.30
N GLY A 162 21.90 17.90 2.59
CA GLY A 162 21.52 16.73 1.82
C GLY A 162 20.78 17.03 0.50
N VAL A 163 20.45 18.27 0.18
CA VAL A 163 19.80 18.65 -1.07
C VAL A 163 20.76 18.57 -2.23
N ILE A 164 20.43 17.78 -3.23
CA ILE A 164 21.23 17.58 -4.44
C ILE A 164 20.80 18.55 -5.54
N ARG A 165 19.48 18.67 -5.77
CA ARG A 165 18.92 19.55 -6.81
C ARG A 165 17.43 19.80 -6.63
N ILE A 166 16.99 20.97 -7.09
CA ILE A 166 15.57 21.34 -7.18
C ILE A 166 15.24 21.58 -8.65
N PHE A 167 14.32 20.75 -9.16
CA PHE A 167 13.83 20.84 -10.54
C PHE A 167 12.52 21.64 -10.58
N THR A 168 12.37 22.42 -11.63
CA THR A 168 11.14 23.17 -11.96
C THR A 168 10.66 22.81 -13.37
N ALA A 169 9.55 23.38 -13.83
CA ALA A 169 9.06 23.17 -15.18
C ALA A 169 10.07 23.55 -16.27
N GLU A 170 11.01 24.44 -15.97
CA GLU A 170 12.07 24.87 -16.91
C GLU A 170 13.12 23.79 -17.15
N ASP A 171 13.33 22.91 -16.15
CA ASP A 171 14.31 21.82 -16.22
C ASP A 171 13.81 20.63 -17.06
N ILE A 172 12.54 20.60 -17.49
CA ILE A 172 11.99 19.52 -18.31
C ILE A 172 12.52 19.63 -19.74
N PRO A 173 13.35 18.65 -20.20
CA PRO A 173 14.00 18.77 -21.53
C PRO A 173 13.09 18.47 -22.70
N GLY A 174 11.90 17.91 -22.44
CA GLY A 174 10.95 17.46 -23.45
C GLY A 174 9.64 18.21 -23.45
N LYS A 175 8.57 17.52 -23.87
CA LYS A 175 7.21 18.06 -23.79
C LYS A 175 6.79 18.20 -22.33
N LYS A 176 6.31 19.39 -21.97
CA LYS A 176 5.87 19.70 -20.61
C LYS A 176 4.47 19.17 -20.31
N THR A 177 3.71 18.77 -21.34
CA THR A 177 2.35 18.24 -21.21
C THR A 177 2.31 16.74 -21.41
N VAL A 178 1.54 16.05 -20.59
CA VAL A 178 1.30 14.60 -20.61
C VAL A 178 -0.20 14.31 -20.77
N GLY A 179 -0.55 13.07 -21.08
CA GLY A 179 -1.93 12.62 -21.24
C GLY A 179 -2.03 11.41 -22.17
N HIS A 180 -3.06 10.60 -22.02
CA HIS A 180 -3.27 9.41 -22.84
C HIS A 180 -3.81 9.74 -24.24
N LEU A 181 -4.97 10.35 -24.30
CA LEU A 181 -5.65 10.74 -25.55
C LEU A 181 -5.38 12.19 -25.88
N VAL A 182 -5.58 13.08 -24.92
CA VAL A 182 -5.31 14.50 -25.01
C VAL A 182 -4.13 14.84 -24.12
N LYS A 183 -3.11 15.51 -24.66
CA LYS A 183 -1.90 15.90 -23.93
C LYS A 183 -2.07 17.31 -23.39
N ASP A 184 -2.96 17.48 -22.42
CA ASP A 184 -3.36 18.75 -21.85
C ASP A 184 -3.02 18.87 -20.35
N TRP A 185 -2.30 17.92 -19.80
CA TRP A 185 -1.91 17.91 -18.39
C TRP A 185 -0.46 18.35 -18.23
N GLU A 186 -0.25 19.47 -17.58
CA GLU A 186 1.10 19.97 -17.28
C GLU A 186 1.81 19.03 -16.29
N ALA A 187 3.03 18.61 -16.62
CA ALA A 187 3.87 17.79 -15.74
C ALA A 187 4.31 18.58 -14.50
N MET A 188 4.57 19.86 -14.66
CA MET A 188 4.81 20.85 -13.60
C MET A 188 4.27 22.20 -14.07
N ILE A 189 3.73 23.00 -13.14
CA ILE A 189 3.25 24.34 -13.41
C ILE A 189 4.41 25.31 -13.40
N ALA A 190 4.63 26.02 -14.51
CA ALA A 190 5.70 27.00 -14.64
C ALA A 190 5.34 28.34 -13.96
N VAL A 191 6.39 29.14 -13.71
CA VAL A 191 6.19 30.55 -13.31
C VAL A 191 5.41 31.29 -14.41
N GLY A 192 4.40 32.01 -13.99
CA GLY A 192 3.47 32.70 -14.89
C GLY A 192 2.22 31.89 -15.26
N GLU A 193 2.21 30.58 -15.06
CA GLU A 193 1.07 29.71 -15.31
C GLU A 193 0.13 29.59 -14.10
N THR A 194 -1.05 29.03 -14.33
CA THR A 194 -2.12 28.90 -13.33
C THR A 194 -2.37 27.43 -13.03
N THR A 195 -2.39 27.06 -11.75
CA THR A 195 -2.77 25.73 -11.30
C THR A 195 -4.20 25.38 -11.68
N ARG A 196 -4.49 24.12 -11.92
CA ARG A 196 -5.80 23.63 -12.38
C ARG A 196 -6.56 22.89 -11.29
N PHE A 197 -5.83 22.30 -10.33
CA PHE A 197 -6.41 21.57 -9.20
C PHE A 197 -5.51 21.67 -7.96
N LEU A 198 -6.06 21.29 -6.82
CA LEU A 198 -5.31 21.18 -5.57
C LEU A 198 -4.27 20.06 -5.69
N GLY A 199 -3.00 20.40 -5.49
CA GLY A 199 -1.92 19.42 -5.55
C GLY A 199 -1.17 19.38 -6.87
N ASP A 200 -1.43 20.32 -7.81
CA ASP A 200 -0.59 20.49 -9.00
C ASP A 200 0.89 20.61 -8.61
N PRO A 201 1.82 19.86 -9.25
CA PRO A 201 3.24 19.93 -8.95
C PRO A 201 3.85 21.23 -9.46
N ILE A 202 4.67 21.87 -8.62
CA ILE A 202 5.35 23.14 -8.91
C ILE A 202 6.85 22.94 -9.03
N ALA A 203 7.44 22.13 -8.13
CA ALA A 203 8.85 21.78 -8.12
C ALA A 203 9.06 20.36 -7.64
N LEU A 204 10.24 19.78 -7.94
CA LEU A 204 10.69 18.48 -7.44
C LEU A 204 12.00 18.67 -6.72
N ILE A 205 12.02 18.39 -5.42
CA ILE A 205 13.18 18.48 -4.56
C ILE A 205 13.84 17.12 -4.47
N VAL A 206 15.12 17.01 -4.80
CA VAL A 206 15.92 15.79 -4.74
C VAL A 206 16.99 15.95 -3.65
N ALA A 207 17.05 14.98 -2.74
CA ALA A 207 18.01 14.96 -1.63
C ALA A 207 18.52 13.53 -1.36
N GLU A 208 19.55 13.41 -0.52
CA GLU A 208 20.13 12.13 -0.11
C GLU A 208 19.14 11.29 0.68
N THR A 209 18.30 11.91 1.51
CA THR A 209 17.25 11.25 2.27
C THR A 209 15.88 11.87 2.01
N ARG A 210 14.82 11.08 2.22
CA ARG A 210 13.45 11.58 2.11
C ARG A 210 13.16 12.69 3.12
N GLN A 211 13.70 12.59 4.34
CA GLN A 211 13.49 13.61 5.38
C GLN A 211 14.11 14.95 5.00
N GLU A 212 15.30 14.96 4.41
CA GLU A 212 15.95 16.17 3.91
C GLU A 212 15.17 16.79 2.76
N ALA A 213 14.68 15.98 1.81
CA ALA A 213 13.82 16.46 0.73
C ALA A 213 12.52 17.08 1.26
N GLU A 214 11.88 16.47 2.27
CA GLU A 214 10.67 17.00 2.90
C GLU A 214 10.92 18.32 3.66
N LYS A 215 12.02 18.41 4.41
CA LYS A 215 12.44 19.67 5.09
C LYS A 215 12.71 20.79 4.08
N ALA A 216 13.45 20.48 3.01
CA ALA A 216 13.78 21.47 1.98
C ALA A 216 12.54 21.93 1.19
N ARG A 217 11.54 21.05 0.99
CA ARG A 217 10.25 21.41 0.39
C ARG A 217 9.50 22.47 1.20
N ASP A 218 9.64 22.46 2.50
CA ASP A 218 8.88 23.33 3.40
C ASP A 218 9.59 24.71 3.65
N LEU A 219 10.79 24.91 3.07
CA LEU A 219 11.56 26.17 3.06
C LEU A 219 11.10 27.10 1.92
#